data_957bef2a14716a54e02fc74334c39f1d
#
_entry.id   957bef2a14716a54e02fc74334c39f1d
#
_cell.length_a   1.000
_cell.length_b   1.000
_cell.length_c   1.000
_cell.angle_alpha   90.00
_cell.angle_beta   90.00
_cell.angle_gamma   90.00
#
_symmetry.space_group_name_H-M   'P 1'
#
loop_
_entity.id
_entity.type
_entity.pdbx_description
1 polymer ?
#
loop_
_entity_poly.entity_id
_entity_poly.type
_entity_poly.pdbx_seq_one_letter_code
_entity_poly.pdbx_strand_id
1 'polypeptide(L)'
;NPKLEVYLLRWDMGAIKSLFHARTLFTVLKWMRHPRITVKLDGHHPTGASHHQKIVVIDDCFAFCGGIDMTGERWDTRAHRDGDPGRRRPDGKPYKPWHDATTALQGAVAAALGSHARERWKLAGGGKLEPVRGKSDCWPDELPAQFTDVDVAISR
;
A
#
# COMPACT_ATOMS: atom_id res chain seq x y z
N ASN A 1 -3.96 -16.83 6.63
CA ASN A 1 -3.75 -16.64 8.06
C ASN A 1 -5.05 -16.15 8.72
N PRO A 2 -5.66 -16.93 9.67
CA PRO A 2 -6.91 -16.55 10.33
C PRO A 2 -6.76 -15.36 11.30
N LYS A 3 -5.52 -15.02 11.68
CA LYS A 3 -5.22 -13.90 12.60
C LYS A 3 -4.84 -12.60 11.87
N LEU A 4 -4.81 -12.61 10.53
CA LEU A 4 -4.46 -11.42 9.76
C LEU A 4 -5.59 -10.40 9.81
N GLU A 5 -5.29 -9.20 10.22
CA GLU A 5 -6.15 -8.01 10.13
C GLU A 5 -5.55 -7.03 9.14
N VAL A 6 -6.38 -6.40 8.33
CA VAL A 6 -5.95 -5.45 7.29
C VAL A 6 -6.67 -4.12 7.51
N TYR A 7 -5.91 -3.07 7.65
CA TYR A 7 -6.37 -1.70 7.76
C TYR A 7 -6.02 -0.96 6.46
N LEU A 8 -7.02 -0.60 5.68
CA LEU A 8 -6.84 0.03 4.38
C LEU A 8 -7.30 1.48 4.44
N LEU A 9 -6.35 2.39 4.28
CA LEU A 9 -6.60 3.82 4.18
C LEU A 9 -6.52 4.26 2.73
N ARG A 10 -7.53 4.95 2.25
CA ARG A 10 -7.61 5.41 0.87
C ARG A 10 -7.96 6.90 0.82
N TRP A 11 -7.33 7.65 -0.07
CA TRP A 11 -7.68 9.03 -0.35
C TRP A 11 -9.14 9.16 -0.84
N ASP A 12 -9.92 10.06 -0.23
CA ASP A 12 -11.37 10.22 -0.45
C ASP A 12 -11.72 10.64 -1.87
N MET A 13 -11.04 11.66 -2.43
CA MET A 13 -11.28 12.14 -3.78
C MET A 13 -10.96 11.09 -4.85
N GLY A 14 -9.94 10.27 -4.62
CA GLY A 14 -9.64 9.11 -5.45
C GLY A 14 -10.74 8.04 -5.36
N ALA A 15 -11.38 7.89 -4.21
CA ALA A 15 -12.52 7.01 -4.02
C ALA A 15 -13.73 7.47 -4.84
N ILE A 16 -14.06 8.76 -4.81
CA ILE A 16 -15.17 9.34 -5.57
C ILE A 16 -14.99 9.10 -7.08
N LYS A 17 -13.79 9.37 -7.61
CA LYS A 17 -13.47 9.09 -9.03
C LYS A 17 -13.62 7.61 -9.40
N SER A 18 -13.34 6.70 -8.47
CA SER A 18 -13.45 5.25 -8.72
C SER A 18 -14.87 4.71 -8.59
N LEU A 19 -15.82 5.46 -8.02
CA LEU A 19 -17.24 5.09 -8.02
C LEU A 19 -17.81 4.98 -9.44
N PHE A 20 -17.21 5.66 -10.40
CA PHE A 20 -17.55 5.51 -11.81
C PHE A 20 -17.11 4.17 -12.44
N HIS A 21 -16.35 3.33 -11.69
CA HIS A 21 -15.95 2.00 -12.13
C HIS A 21 -16.65 0.95 -11.27
N ALA A 22 -17.79 0.45 -11.73
CA ALA A 22 -18.65 -0.50 -10.99
C ALA A 22 -17.87 -1.69 -10.38
N ARG A 23 -16.90 -2.26 -11.09
CA ARG A 23 -16.05 -3.38 -10.58
C ARG A 23 -15.24 -2.98 -9.35
N THR A 24 -14.70 -1.77 -9.30
CA THR A 24 -13.95 -1.26 -8.15
C THR A 24 -14.86 -1.08 -6.94
N LEU A 25 -16.05 -0.54 -7.16
CA LEU A 25 -17.06 -0.37 -6.12
C LEU A 25 -17.44 -1.73 -5.49
N PHE A 26 -17.75 -2.75 -6.31
CA PHE A 26 -18.06 -4.09 -5.82
C PHE A 26 -16.91 -4.69 -5.00
N THR A 27 -15.67 -4.51 -5.43
CA THR A 27 -14.49 -5.00 -4.72
C THR A 27 -14.35 -4.31 -3.35
N VAL A 28 -14.49 -2.99 -3.29
CA VAL A 28 -14.42 -2.23 -2.03
C VAL A 28 -15.56 -2.63 -1.10
N LEU A 29 -16.78 -2.77 -1.59
CA LEU A 29 -17.91 -3.24 -0.79
C LEU A 29 -17.71 -4.65 -0.24
N LYS A 30 -17.10 -5.54 -1.03
CA LYS A 30 -16.72 -6.89 -0.57
C LYS A 30 -15.68 -6.82 0.56
N TRP A 31 -14.67 -5.96 0.42
CA TRP A 31 -13.69 -5.76 1.48
C TRP A 31 -14.30 -5.18 2.75
N MET A 32 -15.17 -4.18 2.64
CA MET A 32 -15.87 -3.59 3.79
C MET A 32 -16.77 -4.58 4.54
N ARG A 33 -17.23 -5.64 3.88
CA ARG A 33 -18.01 -6.72 4.51
C ARG A 33 -17.14 -7.82 5.10
N HIS A 34 -15.83 -7.83 4.81
CA HIS A 34 -14.94 -8.85 5.32
C HIS A 34 -14.57 -8.56 6.78
N PRO A 35 -14.74 -9.52 7.72
CA PRO A 35 -14.61 -9.25 9.16
C PRO A 35 -13.19 -8.83 9.61
N ARG A 36 -12.18 -9.06 8.77
CA ARG A 36 -10.77 -8.76 9.05
C ARG A 36 -10.20 -7.66 8.16
N ILE A 37 -11.04 -6.94 7.42
CA ILE A 37 -10.60 -5.82 6.58
C ILE A 37 -11.39 -4.59 6.99
N THR A 38 -10.70 -3.58 7.49
CA THR A 38 -11.31 -2.29 7.81
C THR A 38 -10.84 -1.26 6.79
N VAL A 39 -11.79 -0.63 6.12
CA VAL A 39 -11.51 0.40 5.10
C VAL A 39 -11.93 1.75 5.63
N LYS A 40 -11.06 2.76 5.50
CA LYS A 40 -11.34 4.17 5.80
C LYS A 40 -10.97 5.05 4.61
N LEU A 41 -11.70 6.15 4.46
CA LEU A 41 -11.36 7.21 3.53
C LEU A 41 -10.64 8.33 4.28
N ASP A 42 -9.54 8.80 3.72
CA ASP A 42 -8.74 9.87 4.28
C ASP A 42 -9.07 11.19 3.56
N GLY A 43 -9.92 11.99 4.20
CA GLY A 43 -10.26 13.36 3.78
C GLY A 43 -9.49 14.44 4.55
N HIS A 44 -8.52 14.07 5.38
CA HIS A 44 -7.76 15.02 6.17
C HIS A 44 -6.59 15.61 5.37
N HIS A 45 -6.92 16.49 4.45
CA HIS A 45 -5.96 17.23 3.61
C HIS A 45 -6.50 18.63 3.26
N PRO A 46 -5.65 19.61 2.93
CA PRO A 46 -6.08 20.91 2.43
C PRO A 46 -6.91 20.76 1.14
N THR A 47 -7.82 21.71 0.92
CA THR A 47 -8.63 21.75 -0.31
C THR A 47 -7.73 21.78 -1.55
N GLY A 48 -7.99 20.89 -2.51
CA GLY A 48 -7.20 20.75 -3.73
C GLY A 48 -5.90 19.94 -3.60
N ALA A 49 -5.53 19.53 -2.39
CA ALA A 49 -4.40 18.62 -2.18
C ALA A 49 -4.80 17.14 -2.33
N SER A 50 -3.81 16.27 -2.44
CA SER A 50 -4.02 14.84 -2.49
C SER A 50 -3.01 14.09 -1.61
N HIS A 51 -3.46 12.98 -1.01
CA HIS A 51 -2.54 12.02 -0.42
C HIS A 51 -2.01 11.10 -1.51
N HIS A 52 -0.72 11.27 -1.83
CA HIS A 52 -0.06 10.48 -2.86
C HIS A 52 0.96 9.49 -2.26
N GLN A 53 0.76 9.10 -1.02
CA GLN A 53 1.61 8.15 -0.31
C GLN A 53 1.21 6.70 -0.65
N LYS A 54 2.18 5.87 -1.01
CA LYS A 54 2.01 4.44 -1.20
C LYS A 54 2.86 3.73 -0.17
N ILE A 55 2.23 3.36 0.93
CA ILE A 55 2.87 2.76 2.09
C ILE A 55 2.12 1.47 2.43
N VAL A 56 2.86 0.40 2.62
CA VAL A 56 2.37 -0.85 3.23
C VAL A 56 3.24 -1.15 4.41
N VAL A 57 2.64 -1.38 5.56
CA VAL A 57 3.36 -1.78 6.76
C VAL A 57 2.83 -3.13 7.23
N ILE A 58 3.71 -4.04 7.53
CA ILE A 58 3.42 -5.38 8.01
C ILE A 58 4.01 -5.51 9.40
N ASP A 59 3.13 -5.59 10.40
CA ASP A 59 3.46 -5.83 11.81
C ASP A 59 4.56 -4.89 12.38
N ASP A 60 4.65 -3.63 11.90
CA ASP A 60 5.68 -2.64 12.27
C ASP A 60 7.15 -3.12 12.07
N CYS A 61 7.34 -4.21 11.38
CA CYS A 61 8.60 -4.90 11.21
C CYS A 61 9.12 -4.83 9.77
N PHE A 62 8.22 -4.89 8.81
CA PHE A 62 8.53 -4.81 7.38
C PHE A 62 7.62 -3.79 6.69
N ALA A 63 8.14 -3.04 5.74
CA ALA A 63 7.36 -2.05 5.03
C ALA A 63 7.75 -1.91 3.56
N PHE A 64 6.79 -1.47 2.75
CA PHE A 64 7.04 -0.96 1.40
C PHE A 64 6.69 0.52 1.36
N CYS A 65 7.54 1.31 0.72
CA CYS A 65 7.28 2.73 0.46
C CYS A 65 7.84 3.10 -0.92
N GLY A 66 7.02 3.74 -1.76
CA GLY A 66 7.45 4.12 -3.11
C GLY A 66 6.35 4.72 -3.96
N GLY A 67 6.53 4.67 -5.28
CA GLY A 67 5.61 5.23 -6.26
C GLY A 67 4.52 4.26 -6.74
N ILE A 68 4.67 2.95 -6.54
CA ILE A 68 3.77 1.94 -7.10
C ILE A 68 2.40 1.98 -6.41
N ASP A 69 1.37 2.35 -7.15
CA ASP A 69 -0.02 2.20 -6.72
C ASP A 69 -0.44 0.73 -6.67
N MET A 70 -1.18 0.33 -5.65
CA MET A 70 -1.82 -0.99 -5.58
C MET A 70 -3.09 -1.06 -6.43
N THR A 71 -2.94 -0.85 -7.73
CA THR A 71 -4.03 -0.85 -8.70
C THR A 71 -3.68 -1.77 -9.87
N GLY A 72 -4.62 -1.99 -10.78
CA GLY A 72 -4.36 -2.69 -12.03
C GLY A 72 -3.36 -1.93 -12.91
N GLU A 73 -2.74 -2.66 -13.85
CA GLU A 73 -1.84 -2.09 -14.86
C GLU A 73 -0.53 -1.51 -14.29
N ARG A 74 -0.04 -2.08 -13.19
CA ARG A 74 1.21 -1.66 -12.54
C ARG A 74 2.30 -2.74 -12.56
N TRP A 75 1.94 -3.98 -12.91
CA TRP A 75 2.92 -5.04 -13.02
C TRP A 75 3.71 -4.92 -14.31
N ASP A 76 5.02 -5.06 -14.21
CA ASP A 76 5.93 -5.14 -15.34
C ASP A 76 7.15 -6.02 -15.00
N THR A 77 7.97 -6.33 -15.98
CA THR A 77 9.23 -7.03 -15.82
C THR A 77 10.41 -6.05 -15.93
N ARG A 78 11.58 -6.46 -15.41
CA ARG A 78 12.82 -5.68 -15.57
C ARG A 78 13.21 -5.46 -17.04
N ALA A 79 12.80 -6.36 -17.92
CA ALA A 79 13.06 -6.24 -19.37
C ALA A 79 12.23 -5.13 -20.03
N HIS A 80 11.14 -4.69 -19.40
CA HIS A 80 10.29 -3.58 -19.85
C HIS A 80 9.91 -3.66 -21.33
N ARG A 81 9.73 -4.89 -21.85
CA ARG A 81 9.46 -5.13 -23.27
C ARG A 81 8.08 -4.64 -23.63
N ASP A 82 7.96 -3.97 -24.78
CA ASP A 82 6.65 -3.74 -25.37
C ASP A 82 5.98 -5.08 -25.74
N GLY A 83 4.66 -5.15 -25.62
CA GLY A 83 3.91 -6.36 -25.95
C GLY A 83 4.14 -7.58 -25.04
N ASP A 84 4.70 -7.42 -23.82
CA ASP A 84 4.90 -8.54 -22.88
C ASP A 84 3.58 -9.30 -22.64
N PRO A 85 3.54 -10.63 -22.89
CA PRO A 85 2.31 -11.42 -22.78
C PRO A 85 1.79 -11.54 -21.33
N GLY A 86 2.64 -11.30 -20.31
CA GLY A 86 2.25 -11.27 -18.90
C GLY A 86 1.50 -10.00 -18.49
N ARG A 87 1.65 -8.90 -19.25
CA ARG A 87 0.96 -7.64 -18.96
C ARG A 87 -0.48 -7.66 -19.44
N ARG A 88 -1.36 -8.22 -18.62
CA ARG A 88 -2.79 -8.29 -18.92
C ARG A 88 -3.65 -7.81 -17.77
N ARG A 89 -4.70 -7.12 -18.12
CA ARG A 89 -5.79 -6.75 -17.19
C ARG A 89 -6.57 -8.01 -16.77
N PRO A 90 -7.38 -7.95 -15.71
CA PRO A 90 -8.26 -9.04 -15.33
C PRO A 90 -9.27 -9.45 -16.42
N ASP A 91 -9.55 -8.57 -17.38
CA ASP A 91 -10.39 -8.84 -18.56
C ASP A 91 -9.62 -9.44 -19.73
N GLY A 92 -8.33 -9.74 -19.56
CA GLY A 92 -7.43 -10.32 -20.55
C GLY A 92 -6.82 -9.32 -21.53
N LYS A 93 -7.22 -8.05 -21.53
CA LYS A 93 -6.67 -7.04 -22.43
C LYS A 93 -5.24 -6.65 -22.05
N PRO A 94 -4.34 -6.48 -23.04
CA PRO A 94 -3.00 -6.00 -22.76
C PRO A 94 -3.00 -4.54 -22.31
N TYR A 95 -1.95 -4.13 -21.61
CA TYR A 95 -1.65 -2.74 -21.29
C TYR A 95 -0.19 -2.41 -21.55
N LYS A 96 0.13 -1.11 -21.64
CA LYS A 96 1.46 -0.60 -21.94
C LYS A 96 2.45 -0.88 -20.80
N PRO A 97 3.77 -0.91 -21.10
CA PRO A 97 4.80 -0.97 -20.07
C PRO A 97 4.60 0.10 -18.98
N TRP A 98 4.88 -0.28 -17.75
CA TRP A 98 4.82 0.61 -16.62
C TRP A 98 6.14 0.61 -15.86
N HIS A 99 6.73 1.79 -15.70
CA HIS A 99 7.96 1.95 -14.91
C HIS A 99 7.66 2.72 -13.63
N ASP A 100 7.99 2.10 -12.49
CA ASP A 100 7.88 2.69 -11.17
C ASP A 100 8.81 1.96 -10.20
N ALA A 101 9.02 2.50 -9.02
CA ALA A 101 9.88 1.90 -8.02
C ALA A 101 9.24 1.94 -6.62
N THR A 102 9.53 0.93 -5.85
CA THR A 102 9.24 0.89 -4.42
C THR A 102 10.43 0.33 -3.67
N THR A 103 10.60 0.76 -2.43
CA THR A 103 11.59 0.20 -1.52
C THR A 103 10.94 -0.81 -0.58
N ALA A 104 11.64 -1.89 -0.28
CA ALA A 104 11.35 -2.78 0.83
C ALA A 104 12.26 -2.40 2.01
N LEU A 105 11.70 -2.27 3.19
CA LEU A 105 12.34 -1.70 4.36
C LEU A 105 12.06 -2.54 5.60
N GLN A 106 13.08 -2.73 6.46
CA GLN A 106 12.94 -3.44 7.74
C GLN A 106 13.54 -2.61 8.87
N GLY A 107 13.17 -2.92 10.10
CA GLY A 107 13.72 -2.34 11.31
C GLY A 107 13.07 -1.02 11.73
N ALA A 108 13.85 -0.10 12.28
CA ALA A 108 13.35 1.16 12.84
C ALA A 108 12.54 2.00 11.85
N VAL A 109 12.92 2.01 10.58
CA VAL A 109 12.20 2.73 9.52
C VAL A 109 10.82 2.14 9.25
N ALA A 110 10.66 0.81 9.28
CA ALA A 110 9.37 0.16 9.13
C ALA A 110 8.42 0.51 10.29
N ALA A 111 8.93 0.53 11.53
CA ALA A 111 8.19 0.96 12.70
C ALA A 111 7.80 2.45 12.64
N ALA A 112 8.67 3.31 12.12
CA ALA A 112 8.39 4.73 11.92
C ALA A 112 7.29 4.95 10.88
N LEU A 113 7.31 4.22 9.76
CA LEU A 113 6.24 4.21 8.76
C LEU A 113 4.92 3.69 9.36
N GLY A 114 4.96 2.66 10.21
CA GLY A 114 3.81 2.16 10.96
C GLY A 114 3.20 3.22 11.87
N SER A 115 4.03 3.97 12.58
CA SER A 115 3.58 5.09 13.41
C SER A 115 2.90 6.17 12.58
N HIS A 116 3.48 6.53 11.44
CA HIS A 116 2.88 7.48 10.50
C HIS A 116 1.54 6.98 9.94
N ALA A 117 1.45 5.72 9.54
CA ALA A 117 0.22 5.12 9.03
C ALA A 117 -0.90 5.14 10.10
N ARG A 118 -0.57 4.83 11.37
CA ARG A 118 -1.54 4.90 12.50
C ARG A 118 -2.00 6.33 12.78
N GLU A 119 -1.09 7.31 12.69
CA GLU A 119 -1.45 8.71 12.82
C GLU A 119 -2.45 9.13 11.74
N ARG A 120 -2.18 8.80 10.48
CA ARG A 120 -3.11 9.05 9.36
C ARG A 120 -4.44 8.34 9.56
N TRP A 121 -4.41 7.08 10.01
CA TRP A 121 -5.61 6.30 10.32
C TRP A 121 -6.49 7.00 11.37
N LYS A 122 -5.87 7.52 12.44
CA LYS A 122 -6.56 8.26 13.49
C LYS A 122 -7.18 9.55 12.95
N LEU A 123 -6.46 10.32 12.13
CA LEU A 123 -6.95 11.55 11.50
C LEU A 123 -8.13 11.29 10.56
N ALA A 124 -8.14 10.15 9.89
CA ALA A 124 -9.27 9.70 9.06
C ALA A 124 -10.47 9.16 9.86
N GLY A 125 -10.51 9.37 11.17
CA GLY A 125 -11.59 8.90 12.05
C GLY A 125 -11.53 7.40 12.34
N GLY A 126 -10.38 6.78 12.18
CA GLY A 126 -10.12 5.41 12.64
C GLY A 126 -9.93 5.35 14.16
N GLY A 127 -10.16 4.19 14.76
CA GLY A 127 -9.83 3.96 16.17
C GLY A 127 -8.32 3.96 16.42
N LYS A 128 -7.93 3.93 17.70
CA LYS A 128 -6.53 3.76 18.09
C LYS A 128 -6.06 2.35 17.67
N LEU A 129 -4.97 2.29 16.92
CA LEU A 129 -4.28 1.05 16.58
C LEU A 129 -2.99 0.99 17.40
N GLU A 130 -2.79 -0.11 18.12
CA GLU A 130 -1.59 -0.31 18.92
C GLU A 130 -0.43 -0.80 18.03
N PRO A 131 0.81 -0.39 18.35
CA PRO A 131 1.99 -0.92 17.67
C PRO A 131 2.11 -2.43 17.88
N VAL A 132 2.49 -3.14 16.82
CA VAL A 132 2.85 -4.56 16.92
C VAL A 132 4.27 -4.65 17.46
N ARG A 133 4.46 -5.44 18.53
CA ARG A 133 5.75 -5.60 19.20
C ARG A 133 6.25 -7.05 19.08
N GLY A 134 7.54 -7.22 19.23
CA GLY A 134 8.17 -8.54 19.40
C GLY A 134 8.60 -9.23 18.11
N LYS A 135 8.55 -8.54 16.95
CA LYS A 135 9.16 -9.03 15.72
C LYS A 135 10.37 -8.17 15.37
N SER A 136 11.52 -8.78 15.22
CA SER A 136 12.78 -8.10 14.88
C SER A 136 13.34 -8.49 13.53
N ASP A 137 12.98 -9.68 13.04
CA ASP A 137 13.40 -10.17 11.73
C ASP A 137 12.16 -10.62 10.94
N CYS A 138 11.84 -9.85 9.91
CA CYS A 138 10.68 -10.03 9.05
C CYS A 138 11.06 -9.96 7.58
N TRP A 139 12.36 -9.94 7.26
CA TRP A 139 12.81 -9.90 5.88
C TRP A 139 12.47 -11.23 5.20
N PRO A 140 11.82 -11.20 4.01
CA PRO A 140 11.53 -12.44 3.29
C PRO A 140 12.82 -13.10 2.77
N ASP A 141 12.96 -14.40 2.99
CA ASP A 141 14.15 -15.18 2.58
C ASP A 141 14.40 -15.09 1.06
N GLU A 142 13.33 -14.98 0.28
CA GLU A 142 13.40 -14.93 -1.18
C GLU A 142 13.75 -13.53 -1.74
N LEU A 143 13.81 -12.52 -0.87
CA LEU A 143 14.11 -11.15 -1.28
C LEU A 143 15.54 -10.78 -0.87
N PRO A 144 16.53 -10.73 -1.79
CA PRO A 144 17.88 -10.33 -1.44
C PRO A 144 17.91 -8.87 -0.97
N ALA A 145 18.48 -8.61 0.20
CA ALA A 145 18.74 -7.26 0.66
C ALA A 145 19.85 -6.64 -0.18
N GLN A 146 19.59 -5.45 -0.72
CA GLN A 146 20.56 -4.71 -1.54
C GLN A 146 21.47 -3.82 -0.69
N PHE A 147 20.96 -3.38 0.45
CA PHE A 147 21.69 -2.52 1.39
C PHE A 147 21.37 -2.95 2.82
N THR A 148 22.35 -2.90 3.69
CA THR A 148 22.22 -3.12 5.14
C THR A 148 22.86 -1.97 5.88
N ASP A 149 22.41 -1.73 7.10
CA ASP A 149 22.97 -0.71 8.02
C ASP A 149 23.01 0.70 7.42
N VAL A 150 21.89 1.09 6.77
CA VAL A 150 21.74 2.40 6.14
C VAL A 150 20.82 3.31 6.96
N ASP A 151 21.15 4.59 7.02
CA ASP A 151 20.28 5.61 7.57
C ASP A 151 19.19 5.98 6.57
N VAL A 152 17.92 5.99 7.01
CA VAL A 152 16.77 6.32 6.19
C VAL A 152 16.00 7.48 6.80
N ALA A 153 15.81 8.55 6.03
CA ALA A 153 14.96 9.66 6.41
C ALA A 153 13.58 9.54 5.78
N ILE A 154 12.53 9.88 6.57
CA ILE A 154 11.15 9.97 6.09
C ILE A 154 10.80 11.44 5.97
N SER A 155 10.54 11.91 4.73
CA SER A 155 9.98 13.24 4.47
C SER A 155 8.46 13.20 4.52
N ARG A 156 7.84 14.19 5.18
CA ARG A 156 6.39 14.29 5.38
C ARG A 156 5.84 15.58 4.77
#